data_4a7d40b71bc267c82203b32f410804b9
#
_entry.id   4a7d40b71bc267c82203b32f410804b9
#
_cell.length_a   1.000
_cell.length_b   1.000
_cell.length_c   1.000
_cell.angle_alpha   90.00
_cell.angle_beta   90.00
_cell.angle_gamma   90.00
#
_symmetry.space_group_name_H-M   'P 1'
#
loop_
_entity.id
_entity.type
_entity.pdbx_description
1 polymer ?
#
loop_
_entity_poly.entity_id
_entity_poly.type
_entity_poly.pdbx_seq_one_letter_code
_entity_poly.pdbx_strand_id
1 'polypeptide(L)'
;MGNLTNAQKSIWVTEQYYKGSSINNICGTAVIQEKVDFEKLKESIQIVCKKHDNFWLEFKLNEGNVEQVLSEKKEIQIDTINIAGENQLELERNKIVKTRFQLENSKLFKFYIFKFIDGKGAFMLNIHHLISDAWTL
;
A
#
# COMPACT_ATOMS: atom_id res chain seq x y z
N MET A 1 21.62 3.10 -1.72
CA MET A 1 21.37 3.62 -0.37
C MET A 1 21.36 5.15 -0.43
N GLY A 2 20.43 5.77 0.23
CA GLY A 2 20.29 7.21 0.20
C GLY A 2 19.70 7.79 1.48
N ASN A 3 19.98 9.07 1.70
CA ASN A 3 19.37 9.81 2.79
C ASN A 3 17.88 10.07 2.49
N LEU A 4 17.08 10.21 3.52
CA LEU A 4 15.69 10.61 3.39
C LEU A 4 15.59 12.02 2.81
N THR A 5 14.57 12.24 1.97
CA THR A 5 14.19 13.60 1.56
C THR A 5 13.67 14.39 2.77
N ASN A 6 13.57 15.71 2.66
CA ASN A 6 13.04 16.53 3.75
C ASN A 6 11.58 16.16 4.09
N ALA A 7 10.77 15.84 3.09
CA ALA A 7 9.41 15.37 3.28
C ALA A 7 9.37 14.04 4.05
N GLN A 8 10.19 13.08 3.65
CA GLN A 8 10.30 11.79 4.35
C GLN A 8 10.77 11.95 5.80
N LYS A 9 11.72 12.85 6.06
CA LYS A 9 12.17 13.16 7.44
C LYS A 9 11.02 13.67 8.31
N SER A 10 10.21 14.59 7.77
CA SER A 10 9.04 15.12 8.50
C SER A 10 8.03 14.02 8.81
N ILE A 11 7.74 13.15 7.84
CA ILE A 11 6.83 12.01 8.03
C ILE A 11 7.40 11.04 9.07
N TRP A 12 8.69 10.71 8.97
CA TRP A 12 9.35 9.81 9.93
C TRP A 12 9.26 10.34 11.36
N VAL A 13 9.52 11.64 11.57
CA VAL A 13 9.38 12.28 12.88
C VAL A 13 7.94 12.21 13.38
N THR A 14 6.95 12.51 12.52
CA THR A 14 5.53 12.41 12.87
C THR A 14 5.16 11.00 13.34
N GLU A 15 5.66 9.96 12.68
CA GLU A 15 5.43 8.58 13.07
C GLU A 15 6.00 8.23 14.47
N GLN A 16 7.10 8.87 14.87
CA GLN A 16 7.65 8.67 16.21
C GLN A 16 6.74 9.24 17.30
N TYR A 17 6.02 10.34 17.02
CA TYR A 17 5.05 10.93 17.95
C TYR A 17 3.73 10.17 17.97
N TYR A 18 3.24 9.69 16.83
CA TYR A 18 1.96 8.98 16.69
C TYR A 18 2.16 7.48 16.49
N LYS A 19 3.06 6.89 17.27
CA LYS A 19 3.41 5.45 17.16
C LYS A 19 2.17 4.56 17.11
N GLY A 20 2.10 3.79 16.07
CA GLY A 20 1.05 2.82 15.87
C GLY A 20 -0.28 3.40 15.37
N SER A 21 -0.30 4.62 14.87
CA SER A 21 -1.43 5.17 14.14
C SER A 21 -1.36 4.84 12.64
N SER A 22 -2.45 5.07 11.93
CA SER A 22 -2.52 4.98 10.46
C SER A 22 -2.59 6.37 9.80
N ILE A 23 -2.15 7.40 10.51
CA ILE A 23 -2.31 8.81 10.08
C ILE A 23 -1.62 9.12 8.75
N ASN A 24 -0.53 8.42 8.44
CA ASN A 24 0.22 8.58 7.20
C ASN A 24 -0.10 7.49 6.15
N ASN A 25 -1.20 6.76 6.30
CA ASN A 25 -1.67 5.85 5.27
C ASN A 25 -2.47 6.60 4.22
N ILE A 26 -2.21 6.29 2.96
CA ILE A 26 -2.98 6.74 1.81
C ILE A 26 -3.70 5.52 1.24
N CYS A 27 -5.02 5.62 1.09
CA CYS A 27 -5.83 4.53 0.60
C CYS A 27 -6.64 4.97 -0.62
N GLY A 28 -6.51 4.25 -1.70
CA GLY A 28 -7.30 4.43 -2.91
C GLY A 28 -8.08 3.15 -3.25
N THR A 29 -9.34 3.30 -3.64
CA THR A 29 -10.20 2.17 -4.05
C THR A 29 -10.84 2.47 -5.39
N ALA A 30 -10.82 1.52 -6.29
CA ALA A 30 -11.54 1.57 -7.56
C ALA A 30 -12.52 0.41 -7.65
N VAL A 31 -13.79 0.72 -7.93
CA VAL A 31 -14.84 -0.27 -8.19
C VAL A 31 -14.96 -0.49 -9.68
N ILE A 32 -15.01 -1.74 -10.10
CA ILE A 32 -15.13 -2.14 -11.51
C ILE A 32 -16.57 -2.59 -11.74
N GLN A 33 -17.30 -1.87 -12.58
CA GLN A 33 -18.74 -2.09 -12.81
C GLN A 33 -19.04 -3.19 -13.83
N GLU A 34 -18.02 -3.78 -14.44
CA GLU A 34 -18.13 -4.89 -15.36
C GLU A 34 -17.60 -6.18 -14.74
N LYS A 35 -17.85 -7.32 -15.37
CA LYS A 35 -17.26 -8.58 -14.92
C LYS A 35 -15.74 -8.52 -15.03
N VAL A 36 -15.09 -8.93 -13.96
CA VAL A 36 -13.63 -8.83 -13.80
C VAL A 36 -12.97 -10.17 -14.05
N ASP A 37 -11.95 -10.17 -14.91
CA ASP A 37 -10.96 -11.23 -14.94
C ASP A 37 -9.93 -10.97 -13.83
N PHE A 38 -10.10 -11.64 -12.68
CA PHE A 38 -9.28 -11.39 -11.49
C PHE A 38 -7.83 -11.80 -11.65
N GLU A 39 -7.53 -12.80 -12.47
CA GLU A 39 -6.14 -13.19 -12.74
C GLU A 39 -5.43 -12.09 -13.55
N LYS A 40 -6.09 -11.53 -14.56
CA LYS A 40 -5.55 -10.40 -15.33
C LYS A 40 -5.40 -9.15 -14.48
N LEU A 41 -6.34 -8.88 -13.59
CA LEU A 41 -6.25 -7.75 -12.66
C LEU A 41 -5.00 -7.90 -11.76
N LYS A 42 -4.80 -9.08 -11.20
CA LYS A 42 -3.65 -9.40 -10.36
C LYS A 42 -2.32 -9.24 -11.11
N GLU A 43 -2.24 -9.77 -12.33
CA GLU A 43 -1.07 -9.62 -13.20
C GLU A 43 -0.80 -8.14 -13.51
N SER A 44 -1.84 -7.36 -13.82
CA SER A 44 -1.72 -5.93 -14.11
C SER A 44 -1.16 -5.16 -12.92
N ILE A 45 -1.63 -5.42 -11.70
CA ILE A 45 -1.11 -4.83 -10.47
C ILE A 45 0.37 -5.17 -10.32
N GLN A 46 0.75 -6.42 -10.52
CA GLN A 46 2.14 -6.87 -10.43
C GLN A 46 3.05 -6.16 -11.44
N ILE A 47 2.58 -5.98 -12.68
CA ILE A 47 3.33 -5.27 -13.73
C ILE A 47 3.55 -3.80 -13.35
N VAL A 48 2.50 -3.12 -12.89
CA VAL A 48 2.59 -1.72 -12.46
C VAL A 48 3.59 -1.58 -11.32
N CYS A 49 3.49 -2.40 -10.29
CA CYS A 49 4.41 -2.32 -9.15
C CYS A 49 5.87 -2.56 -9.56
N LYS A 50 6.13 -3.48 -10.48
CA LYS A 50 7.50 -3.74 -10.96
C LYS A 50 8.12 -2.55 -11.71
N LYS A 51 7.29 -1.70 -12.31
CA LYS A 51 7.74 -0.52 -13.07
C LYS A 51 8.05 0.70 -12.20
N HIS A 52 7.61 0.71 -10.96
CA HIS A 52 7.74 1.84 -10.06
C HIS A 52 8.60 1.51 -8.85
N ASP A 53 9.81 2.02 -8.82
CA ASP A 53 10.79 1.70 -7.79
C ASP A 53 10.40 2.17 -6.38
N ASN A 54 9.54 3.18 -6.25
CA ASN A 54 9.08 3.65 -4.96
C ASN A 54 8.32 2.58 -4.14
N PHE A 55 7.64 1.62 -4.79
CA PHE A 55 7.05 0.47 -4.08
C PHE A 55 8.08 -0.41 -3.38
N TRP A 56 9.32 -0.38 -3.81
CA TRP A 56 10.40 -1.24 -3.33
C TRP A 56 11.35 -0.54 -2.37
N LEU A 57 11.04 0.70 -1.99
CA LEU A 57 11.79 1.41 -0.97
C LEU A 57 11.53 0.80 0.40
N GLU A 58 12.59 0.45 1.09
CA GLU A 58 12.61 0.04 2.49
C GLU A 58 13.44 1.03 3.30
N PHE A 59 13.11 1.16 4.57
CA PHE A 59 13.80 2.07 5.48
C PHE A 59 14.54 1.25 6.54
N LYS A 60 15.78 1.61 6.80
CA LYS A 60 16.65 0.94 7.77
C LYS A 60 17.18 1.96 8.76
N LEU A 61 17.18 1.58 10.02
CA LEU A 61 17.82 2.36 11.06
C LEU A 61 19.26 1.88 11.21
N ASN A 62 20.22 2.77 10.98
CA ASN A 62 21.64 2.49 11.08
C ASN A 62 22.31 3.57 11.94
N GLU A 63 22.84 3.17 13.11
CA GLU A 63 23.52 4.06 14.06
C GLU A 63 22.72 5.34 14.41
N GLY A 64 21.40 5.22 14.54
CA GLY A 64 20.52 6.35 14.82
C GLY A 64 20.10 7.18 13.60
N ASN A 65 20.62 6.87 12.43
CA ASN A 65 20.21 7.48 11.16
C ASN A 65 19.28 6.55 10.38
N VAL A 66 18.30 7.14 9.72
CA VAL A 66 17.38 6.41 8.84
C VAL A 66 17.88 6.52 7.40
N GLU A 67 18.04 5.39 6.78
CA GLU A 67 18.45 5.28 5.38
C GLU A 67 17.37 4.60 4.56
N GLN A 68 17.17 5.04 3.31
CA GLN A 68 16.32 4.34 2.37
C GLN A 68 17.16 3.46 1.44
N VAL A 69 16.67 2.26 1.21
CA VAL A 69 17.31 1.27 0.34
C VAL A 69 16.28 0.69 -0.63
N LEU A 70 16.71 0.35 -1.83
CA LEU A 70 15.85 -0.36 -2.78
C LEU A 70 15.89 -1.85 -2.45
N SER A 71 14.74 -2.44 -2.19
CA SER A 71 14.62 -3.88 -1.92
C SER A 71 14.93 -4.69 -3.17
N GLU A 72 15.78 -5.68 -3.03
CA GLU A 72 16.06 -6.65 -4.10
C GLU A 72 14.87 -7.61 -4.30
N LYS A 73 14.11 -7.84 -3.23
CA LYS A 73 12.98 -8.76 -3.23
C LYS A 73 11.70 -8.06 -3.68
N LYS A 74 11.42 -8.11 -4.98
CA LYS A 74 10.24 -7.50 -5.59
C LYS A 74 9.04 -8.46 -5.63
N GLU A 75 8.63 -8.93 -4.47
CA GLU A 75 7.41 -9.75 -4.31
C GLU A 75 6.26 -8.90 -3.79
N ILE A 76 5.08 -9.05 -4.39
CA ILE A 76 3.86 -8.34 -4.02
C ILE A 76 2.93 -9.28 -3.29
N GLN A 77 2.44 -8.85 -2.15
CA GLN A 77 1.33 -9.51 -1.47
C GLN A 77 0.01 -8.83 -1.89
N ILE A 78 -0.91 -9.64 -2.45
CA ILE A 78 -2.26 -9.22 -2.80
C ILE A 78 -3.23 -10.10 -2.03
N ASP A 79 -4.02 -9.51 -1.15
CA ASP A 79 -5.09 -10.23 -0.46
C ASP A 79 -6.35 -10.19 -1.30
N THR A 80 -7.00 -11.34 -1.46
CA THR A 80 -8.28 -11.45 -2.15
C THR A 80 -9.39 -11.71 -1.12
N ILE A 81 -10.43 -10.88 -1.15
CA ILE A 81 -11.55 -10.92 -0.21
C ILE A 81 -12.85 -11.12 -1.00
N ASN A 82 -13.59 -12.19 -0.69
CA ASN A 82 -14.90 -12.43 -1.28
C ASN A 82 -15.97 -11.73 -0.44
N ILE A 83 -16.77 -10.88 -1.09
CA ILE A 83 -17.84 -10.12 -0.46
C ILE A 83 -19.10 -10.12 -1.32
N ALA A 84 -20.25 -9.81 -0.73
CA ALA A 84 -21.52 -9.81 -1.46
C ALA A 84 -21.60 -8.70 -2.52
N GLY A 85 -21.08 -7.50 -2.20
CA GLY A 85 -21.12 -6.34 -3.09
C GLY A 85 -20.59 -5.07 -2.41
N GLU A 86 -20.90 -3.92 -2.98
CA GLU A 86 -20.37 -2.62 -2.53
C GLU A 86 -20.70 -2.28 -1.07
N ASN A 87 -21.84 -2.74 -0.52
CA ASN A 87 -22.20 -2.48 0.87
C ASN A 87 -21.20 -3.08 1.86
N GLN A 88 -20.67 -4.28 1.56
CA GLN A 88 -19.64 -4.90 2.39
C GLN A 88 -18.26 -4.33 2.11
N LEU A 89 -18.03 -3.77 0.92
CA LEU A 89 -16.76 -3.15 0.56
C LEU A 89 -16.39 -2.03 1.53
N GLU A 90 -17.32 -1.18 1.91
CA GLU A 90 -17.07 -0.09 2.83
C GLU A 90 -16.65 -0.59 4.22
N LEU A 91 -17.29 -1.65 4.72
CA LEU A 91 -16.91 -2.27 6.00
C LEU A 91 -15.48 -2.82 5.96
N GLU A 92 -15.09 -3.49 4.89
CA GLU A 92 -13.73 -4.01 4.72
C GLU A 92 -12.70 -2.89 4.55
N ARG A 93 -13.03 -1.85 3.78
CA ARG A 93 -12.17 -0.67 3.64
C ARG A 93 -11.88 -0.01 4.98
N ASN A 94 -12.91 0.17 5.83
CA ASN A 94 -12.77 0.79 7.15
C ASN A 94 -11.84 0.01 8.08
N LYS A 95 -11.73 -1.30 7.91
CA LYS A 95 -10.74 -2.12 8.61
C LYS A 95 -9.33 -1.91 8.04
N ILE A 96 -9.21 -1.91 6.72
CA ILE A 96 -7.92 -1.83 6.01
C ILE A 96 -7.25 -0.47 6.22
N VAL A 97 -8.00 0.64 6.19
CA VAL A 97 -7.43 1.99 6.37
C VAL A 97 -6.80 2.19 7.75
N LYS A 98 -7.18 1.38 8.73
CA LYS A 98 -6.61 1.38 10.08
C LYS A 98 -5.39 0.47 10.23
N THR A 99 -5.01 -0.25 9.18
CA THR A 99 -3.85 -1.14 9.19
C THR A 99 -2.57 -0.32 9.39
N ARG A 100 -1.73 -0.78 10.29
CA ARG A 100 -0.44 -0.14 10.58
C ARG A 100 0.64 -0.78 9.73
N PHE A 101 1.53 0.05 9.21
CA PHE A 101 2.77 -0.43 8.60
C PHE A 101 3.90 -0.44 9.61
N GLN A 102 4.69 -1.50 9.62
CA GLN A 102 6.00 -1.49 10.25
C GLN A 102 6.94 -0.72 9.31
N LEU A 103 7.55 0.36 9.80
CA LEU A 103 8.33 1.25 8.93
C LEU A 103 9.70 0.69 8.57
N GLU A 104 10.32 -0.06 9.48
CA GLU A 104 11.67 -0.58 9.30
C GLU A 104 11.66 -1.96 8.67
N ASN A 105 12.53 -2.16 7.68
CA ASN A 105 12.78 -3.44 7.02
C ASN A 105 11.52 -4.13 6.49
N SER A 106 10.55 -3.36 6.01
CA SER A 106 9.30 -3.91 5.50
C SER A 106 8.76 -3.12 4.32
N LYS A 107 7.84 -3.72 3.60
CA LYS A 107 7.12 -3.05 2.51
C LYS A 107 6.04 -2.15 3.07
N LEU A 108 5.94 -0.96 2.50
CA LEU A 108 5.04 0.09 2.96
C LEU A 108 3.82 0.25 2.05
N PHE A 109 3.41 -0.83 1.41
CA PHE A 109 2.18 -0.88 0.61
C PHE A 109 1.57 -2.28 0.64
N LYS A 110 0.27 -2.34 0.36
CA LYS A 110 -0.45 -3.59 0.16
C LYS A 110 -1.62 -3.38 -0.78
N PHE A 111 -1.84 -4.33 -1.67
CA PHE A 111 -3.01 -4.39 -2.53
C PHE A 111 -4.03 -5.38 -2.02
N TYR A 112 -5.29 -5.05 -2.25
CA TYR A 112 -6.45 -5.90 -1.96
C TYR A 112 -7.31 -6.00 -3.21
N ILE A 113 -7.82 -7.18 -3.47
CA ILE A 113 -8.82 -7.43 -4.51
C ILE A 113 -10.09 -7.92 -3.84
N PHE A 114 -11.20 -7.29 -4.16
CA PHE A 114 -12.53 -7.68 -3.68
C PHE A 114 -13.29 -8.33 -4.82
N LYS A 115 -13.73 -9.56 -4.61
CA LYS A 115 -14.58 -10.30 -5.54
C LYS A 115 -16.01 -10.24 -5.08
N PHE A 116 -16.90 -9.71 -5.92
CA PHE A 116 -18.33 -9.65 -5.67
C PHE A 116 -19.01 -10.91 -6.19
N ILE A 117 -20.14 -11.28 -5.59
CA ILE A 117 -20.92 -12.48 -5.98
C ILE A 117 -21.37 -12.42 -7.44
N ASP A 118 -21.68 -11.22 -7.97
CA ASP A 118 -22.12 -11.01 -9.34
C ASP A 118 -21.01 -11.03 -10.40
N GLY A 119 -19.77 -11.28 -9.98
CA GLY A 119 -18.59 -11.31 -10.85
C GLY A 119 -17.93 -9.95 -11.09
N LYS A 120 -18.50 -8.87 -10.58
CA LYS A 120 -17.84 -7.56 -10.47
C LYS A 120 -16.80 -7.57 -9.36
N GLY A 121 -16.15 -6.47 -9.14
CA GLY A 121 -15.17 -6.37 -8.07
C GLY A 121 -14.62 -4.98 -7.86
N ALA A 122 -13.65 -4.93 -6.98
CA ALA A 122 -12.89 -3.71 -6.69
C ALA A 122 -11.45 -4.08 -6.38
N PHE A 123 -10.57 -3.11 -6.47
CA PHE A 123 -9.23 -3.21 -5.89
C PHE A 123 -8.93 -2.00 -5.03
N MET A 124 -8.08 -2.18 -4.06
CA MET A 124 -7.67 -1.14 -3.12
C MET A 124 -6.17 -1.18 -2.94
N LEU A 125 -5.55 -0.01 -2.95
CA LEU A 125 -4.18 0.20 -2.53
C LEU A 125 -4.18 0.89 -1.17
N ASN A 126 -3.48 0.31 -0.22
CA ASN A 126 -3.10 0.96 1.04
C ASN A 126 -1.58 1.16 1.00
N ILE A 127 -1.13 2.40 1.08
CA ILE A 127 0.28 2.78 0.92
C ILE A 127 0.66 3.82 1.97
N HIS A 128 1.88 3.71 2.50
CA HIS A 128 2.39 4.67 3.46
C HIS A 128 2.97 5.90 2.77
N HIS A 129 2.76 7.08 3.35
CA HIS A 129 3.19 8.36 2.80
C HIS A 129 4.72 8.50 2.66
N LEU A 130 5.51 7.68 3.34
CA LEU A 130 6.98 7.64 3.16
C LEU A 130 7.42 7.28 1.73
N ILE A 131 6.63 6.49 1.03
CA ILE A 131 6.95 6.01 -0.33
C ILE A 131 6.01 6.56 -1.40
N SER A 132 5.05 7.40 -1.02
CA SER A 132 4.07 7.96 -1.95
C SER A 132 3.60 9.34 -1.50
N ASP A 133 3.17 10.14 -2.46
CA ASP A 133 2.46 11.39 -2.27
C ASP A 133 1.20 11.43 -3.13
N ALA A 134 0.41 12.51 -3.00
CA ALA A 134 -0.84 12.66 -3.74
C ALA A 134 -0.65 12.73 -5.27
N TRP A 135 0.56 12.98 -5.75
CA TRP A 135 0.89 13.08 -7.17
C TRP A 135 1.36 11.75 -7.76
N THR A 136 1.70 10.78 -6.91
CA THR A 136 2.19 9.46 -7.31
C THR A 136 1.04 8.47 -7.60
N LEU A 137 -0.15 8.77 -7.12
CA LEU A 137 -1.37 7.98 -7.29
C LEU A 137 -2.19 8.51 -8.46
#